data_e173a6ec863e59e187408e64095d1e69
#
_entry.id   e173a6ec863e59e187408e64095d1e69
#
_cell.length_a   1.000
_cell.length_b   1.000
_cell.length_c   1.000
_cell.angle_alpha   90.00
_cell.angle_beta   90.00
_cell.angle_gamma   90.00
#
_symmetry.space_group_name_H-M   'P 1'
#
loop_
_entity.id
_entity.type
_entity.pdbx_description
1 polymer ?
#
loop_
_entity_poly.entity_id
_entity_poly.type
_entity_poly.pdbx_seq_one_letter_code
_entity_poly.pdbx_strand_id
1 'polypeptide(L)'
;EAVADYVDRGWCYGAFLAGRMVGEYVLLHTRPFTAEVVNIAVEPAVQRQGIGGAMLRHAAETARASGFRKLEIGTGNSGFGQMALYTRCGFRMEWIDRGFFSLHYPEPILEAGLPCTDMVRMGMLL
;
A
#
# COMPACT_ATOMS: atom_id res chain seq x y z
N GLU A 1 -11.12 5.77 -12.06
CA GLU A 1 -10.48 4.89 -11.09
C GLU A 1 -9.18 5.48 -10.54
N ALA A 2 -8.97 5.32 -9.25
CA ALA A 2 -7.76 5.81 -8.60
C ALA A 2 -6.50 5.19 -9.22
N VAL A 3 -6.54 3.93 -9.61
CA VAL A 3 -5.40 3.25 -10.21
C VAL A 3 -5.03 3.89 -11.55
N ALA A 4 -6.04 4.23 -12.38
CA ALA A 4 -5.79 4.83 -13.69
C ALA A 4 -5.12 6.20 -13.57
N ASP A 5 -5.35 6.92 -12.47
CA ASP A 5 -4.80 8.26 -12.29
C ASP A 5 -3.28 8.28 -12.19
N TYR A 6 -2.64 7.20 -11.77
CA TYR A 6 -1.20 7.21 -11.57
C TYR A 6 -0.43 6.08 -12.27
N VAL A 7 -1.07 5.27 -13.11
CA VAL A 7 -0.32 4.25 -13.86
C VAL A 7 0.73 4.86 -14.78
N ASP A 8 0.48 6.08 -15.29
CA ASP A 8 1.42 6.78 -16.16
C ASP A 8 2.58 7.42 -15.41
N ARG A 9 2.48 7.52 -14.07
CA ARG A 9 3.47 8.20 -13.23
C ARG A 9 4.26 7.24 -12.35
N GLY A 10 3.98 5.96 -12.45
CA GLY A 10 4.58 4.97 -11.58
C GLY A 10 4.77 3.64 -12.27
N TRP A 11 5.04 2.63 -11.48
CA TRP A 11 5.28 1.27 -11.93
C TRP A 11 4.22 0.34 -11.35
N CYS A 12 3.62 -0.47 -12.21
CA CYS A 12 2.59 -1.44 -11.81
C CYS A 12 3.18 -2.84 -11.90
N TYR A 13 3.01 -3.64 -10.86
CA TYR A 13 3.52 -5.00 -10.78
C TYR A 13 2.40 -5.96 -10.45
N GLY A 14 2.44 -7.15 -11.04
CA GLY A 14 1.46 -8.19 -10.79
C GLY A 14 2.07 -9.40 -10.08
N ALA A 15 1.29 -10.05 -9.23
CA ALA A 15 1.65 -11.33 -8.63
C ALA A 15 0.83 -12.42 -9.31
N PHE A 16 1.48 -13.54 -9.66
CA PHE A 16 0.85 -14.62 -10.42
C PHE A 16 0.98 -15.95 -9.70
N LEU A 17 -0.11 -16.73 -9.73
CA LEU A 17 -0.14 -18.13 -9.31
C LEU A 17 -0.67 -18.95 -10.47
N ALA A 18 0.10 -19.96 -10.88
CA ALA A 18 -0.28 -20.85 -11.99
C ALA A 18 -0.68 -20.08 -13.26
N GLY A 19 0.03 -18.98 -13.55
CA GLY A 19 -0.22 -18.16 -14.75
C GLY A 19 -1.38 -17.19 -14.63
N ARG A 20 -2.05 -17.13 -13.47
CA ARG A 20 -3.17 -16.23 -13.24
C ARG A 20 -2.76 -15.12 -12.28
N MET A 21 -3.09 -13.88 -12.62
CA MET A 21 -2.79 -12.74 -11.76
C MET A 21 -3.71 -12.76 -10.54
N VAL A 22 -3.12 -12.79 -9.36
CA VAL A 22 -3.85 -12.86 -8.09
C VAL A 22 -3.61 -11.65 -7.21
N GLY A 23 -2.74 -10.75 -7.61
CA GLY A 23 -2.48 -9.53 -6.86
C GLY A 23 -1.75 -8.51 -7.71
N GLU A 24 -1.78 -7.27 -7.25
CA GLU A 24 -1.07 -6.18 -7.91
C GLU A 24 -0.68 -5.13 -6.91
N TYR A 25 0.36 -4.34 -7.24
CA TYR A 25 0.65 -3.11 -6.52
C TYR A 25 1.20 -2.07 -7.48
N VAL A 26 1.05 -0.80 -7.09
CA VAL A 26 1.57 0.33 -7.84
C VAL A 26 2.58 1.06 -6.98
N LEU A 27 3.77 1.30 -7.55
CA LEU A 27 4.84 2.02 -6.90
C LEU A 27 4.97 3.39 -7.56
N LEU A 28 4.98 4.45 -6.76
CA LEU A 28 5.00 5.82 -7.27
C LEU A 28 6.15 6.59 -6.63
N HIS A 29 6.88 7.34 -7.44
CA HIS A 29 7.89 8.28 -6.95
C HIS A 29 7.17 9.52 -6.43
N THR A 30 7.20 9.77 -5.13
CA THR A 30 6.41 10.84 -4.51
C THR A 30 7.25 12.03 -4.03
N ARG A 31 8.44 11.77 -3.52
CA ARG A 31 9.36 12.80 -3.01
C ARG A 31 10.79 12.38 -3.33
N PRO A 32 11.78 13.28 -3.20
CA PRO A 32 13.16 12.90 -3.45
C PRO A 32 13.56 11.65 -2.67
N PHE A 33 14.12 10.69 -3.38
CA PHE A 33 14.58 9.40 -2.84
C PHE A 33 13.49 8.57 -2.16
N THR A 34 12.21 8.91 -2.39
CA THR A 34 11.07 8.27 -1.73
C THR A 34 10.11 7.70 -2.75
N ALA A 35 9.75 6.44 -2.56
CA ALA A 35 8.71 5.78 -3.32
C ALA A 35 7.56 5.43 -2.39
N GLU A 36 6.37 5.34 -2.93
CA GLU A 36 5.18 4.97 -2.16
C GLU A 36 4.43 3.84 -2.85
N VAL A 37 3.99 2.86 -2.07
CA VAL A 37 3.03 1.87 -2.53
C VAL A 37 1.66 2.53 -2.42
N VAL A 38 1.14 3.03 -3.54
CA VAL A 38 -0.12 3.79 -3.54
C VAL A 38 -1.34 2.92 -3.76
N ASN A 39 -1.13 1.67 -4.17
CA ASN A 39 -2.19 0.69 -4.30
C ASN A 39 -1.57 -0.69 -4.12
N ILE A 40 -2.24 -1.55 -3.37
CA ILE A 40 -1.88 -2.96 -3.25
C ILE A 40 -3.16 -3.75 -3.02
N ALA A 41 -3.35 -4.79 -3.80
CA ALA A 41 -4.54 -5.62 -3.73
C ALA A 41 -4.19 -7.08 -3.97
N VAL A 42 -4.86 -7.96 -3.22
CA VAL A 42 -4.76 -9.41 -3.37
C VAL A 42 -6.17 -9.95 -3.57
N GLU A 43 -6.33 -10.83 -4.55
CA GLU A 43 -7.62 -11.45 -4.81
C GLU A 43 -8.15 -12.14 -3.54
N PRO A 44 -9.43 -11.90 -3.16
CA PRO A 44 -9.96 -12.44 -1.90
C PRO A 44 -9.81 -13.95 -1.75
N ALA A 45 -9.92 -14.69 -2.84
CA ALA A 45 -9.84 -16.16 -2.79
C ALA A 45 -8.47 -16.69 -2.36
N VAL A 46 -7.40 -15.86 -2.48
CA VAL A 46 -6.04 -16.28 -2.15
C VAL A 46 -5.40 -15.41 -1.07
N GLN A 47 -6.17 -14.60 -0.37
CA GLN A 47 -5.67 -13.84 0.76
C GLN A 47 -5.21 -14.77 1.87
N ARG A 48 -4.32 -14.26 2.74
CA ARG A 48 -3.73 -14.99 3.87
C ARG A 48 -2.80 -16.13 3.44
N GLN A 49 -2.29 -16.09 2.20
CA GLN A 49 -1.30 -17.06 1.72
C GLN A 49 0.08 -16.42 1.56
N GLY A 50 0.30 -15.26 2.16
CA GLY A 50 1.59 -14.58 2.12
C GLY A 50 1.85 -13.77 0.86
N ILE A 51 0.86 -13.62 -0.02
CA ILE A 51 1.03 -12.89 -1.29
C ILE A 51 1.26 -11.40 -1.04
N GLY A 52 0.49 -10.79 -0.13
CA GLY A 52 0.68 -9.38 0.23
C GLY A 52 2.07 -9.10 0.77
N GLY A 53 2.55 -9.95 1.67
CA GLY A 53 3.92 -9.83 2.21
C GLY A 53 4.98 -10.01 1.14
N ALA A 54 4.78 -10.95 0.21
CA ALA A 54 5.70 -11.16 -0.89
C ALA A 54 5.77 -9.93 -1.81
N MET A 55 4.61 -9.33 -2.11
CA MET A 55 4.56 -8.12 -2.92
C MET A 55 5.23 -6.94 -2.24
N LEU A 56 5.05 -6.78 -0.92
CA LEU A 56 5.71 -5.71 -0.18
C LEU A 56 7.23 -5.89 -0.15
N ARG A 57 7.70 -7.11 -0.01
CA ARG A 57 9.14 -7.39 -0.10
C ARG A 57 9.68 -7.09 -1.51
N HIS A 58 8.92 -7.43 -2.53
CA HIS A 58 9.28 -7.11 -3.91
C HIS A 58 9.33 -5.60 -4.11
N ALA A 59 8.36 -4.87 -3.56
CA ALA A 59 8.34 -3.42 -3.65
C ALA A 59 9.57 -2.79 -2.99
N ALA A 60 9.96 -3.28 -1.82
CA ALA A 60 11.14 -2.78 -1.11
C ALA A 60 12.42 -3.07 -1.90
N GLU A 61 12.56 -4.28 -2.44
CA GLU A 61 13.73 -4.65 -3.23
C GLU A 61 13.79 -3.84 -4.53
N THR A 62 12.67 -3.68 -5.20
CA THR A 62 12.57 -2.90 -6.44
C THR A 62 12.92 -1.44 -6.19
N ALA A 63 12.36 -0.85 -5.14
CA ALA A 63 12.65 0.53 -4.79
C ALA A 63 14.13 0.73 -4.43
N ARG A 64 14.69 -0.20 -3.65
CA ARG A 64 16.11 -0.12 -3.29
C ARG A 64 17.00 -0.23 -4.53
N ALA A 65 16.71 -1.16 -5.42
CA ALA A 65 17.48 -1.34 -6.65
C ALA A 65 17.38 -0.12 -7.58
N SER A 66 16.27 0.62 -7.50
CA SER A 66 16.06 1.83 -8.31
C SER A 66 16.65 3.09 -7.67
N GLY A 67 17.34 2.97 -6.53
CA GLY A 67 18.01 4.08 -5.88
C GLY A 67 17.18 4.83 -4.87
N PHE A 68 15.97 4.39 -4.57
CA PHE A 68 15.18 4.99 -3.51
C PHE A 68 15.75 4.64 -2.14
N ARG A 69 15.59 5.54 -1.19
CA ARG A 69 16.09 5.39 0.18
C ARG A 69 14.98 5.18 1.19
N LYS A 70 13.74 5.44 0.80
CA LYS A 70 12.57 5.28 1.67
C LYS A 70 11.41 4.73 0.88
N LEU A 71 10.65 3.84 1.50
CA LEU A 71 9.40 3.32 0.96
C LEU A 71 8.29 3.67 1.95
N GLU A 72 7.20 4.26 1.41
CA GLU A 72 6.05 4.64 2.22
C GLU A 72 4.81 3.90 1.78
N ILE A 73 3.85 3.78 2.69
CA ILE A 73 2.55 3.18 2.45
C ILE A 73 1.56 3.79 3.42
N GLY A 74 0.28 3.84 3.03
CA GLY A 74 -0.76 4.34 3.90
C GLY A 74 -1.90 3.35 4.02
N THR A 75 -2.64 3.43 5.12
CA THR A 75 -3.86 2.66 5.33
C THR A 75 -4.84 3.47 6.18
N GLY A 76 -6.12 3.10 6.12
CA GLY A 76 -7.12 3.74 6.96
C GLY A 76 -6.94 3.38 8.42
N ASN A 77 -7.42 4.25 9.30
CA ASN A 77 -7.30 4.09 10.75
C ASN A 77 -8.01 2.84 11.29
N SER A 78 -8.90 2.24 10.51
CA SER A 78 -9.58 0.99 10.87
C SER A 78 -9.03 -0.22 10.11
N GLY A 79 -7.98 -0.05 9.33
CA GLY A 79 -7.33 -1.13 8.60
C GLY A 79 -6.32 -1.88 9.45
N PHE A 80 -6.78 -2.55 10.52
CA PHE A 80 -5.89 -3.20 11.49
C PHE A 80 -5.10 -4.36 10.88
N GLY A 81 -5.71 -5.12 9.97
CA GLY A 81 -5.01 -6.20 9.28
C GLY A 81 -3.87 -5.70 8.42
N GLN A 82 -4.09 -4.60 7.70
CA GLN A 82 -3.06 -3.97 6.88
C GLN A 82 -1.94 -3.42 7.75
N MET A 83 -2.28 -2.72 8.84
CA MET A 83 -1.27 -2.20 9.76
C MET A 83 -0.39 -3.31 10.34
N ALA A 84 -0.99 -4.43 10.71
CA ALA A 84 -0.24 -5.58 11.20
C ALA A 84 0.68 -6.15 10.13
N LEU A 85 0.18 -6.32 8.90
CA LEU A 85 0.98 -6.83 7.79
C LEU A 85 2.16 -5.90 7.49
N TYR A 86 1.89 -4.60 7.38
CA TYR A 86 2.94 -3.62 7.05
C TYR A 86 4.00 -3.59 8.15
N THR A 87 3.58 -3.63 9.42
CA THR A 87 4.51 -3.68 10.54
C THR A 87 5.40 -4.93 10.47
N ARG A 88 4.82 -6.08 10.17
CA ARG A 88 5.60 -7.32 10.01
C ARG A 88 6.60 -7.25 8.86
N CYS A 89 6.29 -6.46 7.83
CA CYS A 89 7.18 -6.28 6.69
C CYS A 89 8.25 -5.22 6.92
N GLY A 90 8.25 -4.55 8.07
CA GLY A 90 9.29 -3.58 8.43
C GLY A 90 8.87 -2.12 8.35
N PHE A 91 7.63 -1.84 8.01
CA PHE A 91 7.12 -0.47 8.04
C PHE A 91 6.87 -0.03 9.48
N ARG A 92 7.08 1.24 9.74
CA ARG A 92 6.78 1.86 11.03
C ARG A 92 5.78 2.97 10.83
N MET A 93 4.91 3.18 11.81
CA MET A 93 3.96 4.30 11.78
C MET A 93 4.73 5.61 11.93
N GLU A 94 4.40 6.60 11.09
CA GLU A 94 5.12 7.86 11.07
C GLU A 94 4.23 9.04 11.43
N TRP A 95 3.05 9.13 10.82
CA TRP A 95 2.12 10.22 11.12
C TRP A 95 0.71 9.87 10.66
N ILE A 96 -0.24 10.69 11.10
CA ILE A 96 -1.66 10.52 10.79
C ILE A 96 -2.11 11.71 9.94
N ASP A 97 -2.67 11.42 8.77
CA ASP A 97 -3.33 12.42 7.93
C ASP A 97 -4.80 12.42 8.32
N ARG A 98 -5.15 13.28 9.27
CA ARG A 98 -6.49 13.30 9.86
C ARG A 98 -7.51 13.80 8.87
N GLY A 99 -8.62 13.09 8.79
CA GLY A 99 -9.70 13.46 7.90
C GLY A 99 -9.46 13.17 6.43
N PHE A 100 -8.38 12.46 6.08
CA PHE A 100 -8.04 12.17 4.68
C PHE A 100 -9.22 11.55 3.93
N PHE A 101 -9.82 10.51 4.48
CA PHE A 101 -10.91 9.82 3.79
C PHE A 101 -12.19 10.63 3.79
N SER A 102 -12.46 11.40 4.84
CA SER A 102 -13.62 12.27 4.89
C SER A 102 -13.54 13.40 3.86
N LEU A 103 -12.32 13.88 3.60
CA LEU A 103 -12.10 14.96 2.64
C LEU A 103 -12.15 14.46 1.19
N HIS A 104 -11.60 13.28 0.92
CA HIS A 104 -11.41 12.80 -0.45
C HIS A 104 -12.50 11.85 -0.94
N TYR A 105 -13.36 11.34 -0.06
CA TYR A 105 -14.42 10.40 -0.42
C TYR A 105 -15.77 10.95 0.03
N PRO A 106 -16.76 11.00 -0.89
CA PRO A 106 -18.06 11.60 -0.57
C PRO A 106 -18.91 10.77 0.39
N GLU A 107 -18.70 9.45 0.41
CA GLU A 107 -19.48 8.55 1.23
C GLU A 107 -18.66 8.09 2.43
N PRO A 108 -19.30 7.93 3.62
CA PRO A 108 -18.60 7.35 4.76
C PRO A 108 -18.10 5.95 4.45
N ILE A 109 -16.89 5.63 4.92
CA ILE A 109 -16.28 4.32 4.76
C ILE A 109 -16.26 3.64 6.12
N LEU A 110 -16.75 2.40 6.16
CA LEU A 110 -16.68 1.57 7.36
C LEU A 110 -15.76 0.40 7.08
N GLU A 111 -14.88 0.11 8.02
CA GLU A 111 -13.98 -1.03 7.95
C GLU A 111 -13.85 -1.62 9.35
N ALA A 112 -14.03 -2.94 9.46
CA ALA A 112 -14.07 -3.62 10.77
C ALA A 112 -15.11 -3.02 11.71
N GLY A 113 -16.22 -2.49 11.15
CA GLY A 113 -17.29 -1.86 11.92
C GLY A 113 -16.97 -0.47 12.45
N LEU A 114 -15.84 0.10 12.05
CA LEU A 114 -15.37 1.40 12.54
C LEU A 114 -15.27 2.39 11.39
N PRO A 115 -15.54 3.70 11.66
CA PRO A 115 -15.37 4.71 10.63
C PRO A 115 -13.91 4.80 10.17
N CYS A 116 -13.70 4.75 8.86
CA CYS A 116 -12.40 4.96 8.24
C CYS A 116 -12.33 6.43 7.81
N THR A 117 -11.69 7.26 8.62
CA THR A 117 -11.62 8.70 8.41
C THR A 117 -10.20 9.20 8.18
N ASP A 118 -9.23 8.61 8.87
CA ASP A 118 -7.86 9.08 8.89
C ASP A 118 -6.94 8.12 8.15
N MET A 119 -5.91 8.68 7.50
CA MET A 119 -4.88 7.87 6.86
C MET A 119 -3.70 7.73 7.80
N VAL A 120 -3.34 6.49 8.14
CA VAL A 120 -2.13 6.19 8.91
C VAL A 120 -0.99 6.03 7.90
N ARG A 121 -0.01 6.91 7.96
CA ARG A 121 1.16 6.87 7.08
C ARG A 121 2.27 6.07 7.73
N MET A 122 2.82 5.14 6.98
CA MET A 122 3.89 4.24 7.45
C MET A 122 5.05 4.29 6.48
N GLY A 123 6.25 4.00 6.97
CA GLY A 123 7.43 4.03 6.13
C GLY A 123 8.53 3.11 6.63
N MET A 124 9.45 2.78 5.72
CA MET A 124 10.67 2.05 6.06
C MET A 124 11.85 2.66 5.31
N LEU A 125 13.01 2.66 5.95
CA LEU A 125 14.26 3.02 5.29
C LEU A 125 14.77 1.83 4.49
N LEU A 126 15.26 2.11 3.30
CA LEU A 126 15.74 1.08 2.36
C LEU A 126 17.25 0.93 2.41
#